data_88b41c3a334d40b6a9a9d0300a7b2f0e
#
_entry.id   88b41c3a334d40b6a9a9d0300a7b2f0e
#
_cell.length_a   1.000
_cell.length_b   1.000
_cell.length_c   1.000
_cell.angle_alpha   90.00
_cell.angle_beta   90.00
_cell.angle_gamma   90.00
#
_symmetry.space_group_name_H-M   'P 1'
#
loop_
_entity.id
_entity.type
_entity.pdbx_description
1 polymer ?
#
loop_
_entity_poly.entity_id
_entity_poly.type
_entity_poly.pdbx_seq_one_letter_code
_entity_poly.pdbx_strand_id
1 'polypeptide(L)'
;MYKKQIALLLAALTVWTAGGKIYAADGTGEKKYIKWVDFDVSAEALRDAMEVDVNSHGSECEIHWIELLSALATRYGGDFSRYKKSDLKDMVDKYTQGVDFCDLSKNDKTFAYYMEAYGAVLGDMLGEYTEIAADGTSREGYGLTAYSPIAKGYGYSHYDDFGASRSYGYKRKHLGHDLMGSVGTPIIAVEAGYVEACGWNQYGGWRLGIRSFDGKRYYYYAHLRKNHPYTDMYEGKIVDAGEVIGYLGMTGYSRKENTNNIDTPHLHYGMQLIFDKSQKDGWNQIWIDMYELTKFLYTQRSAVYKGEDGEFHAKAVRIPKNSLD
;
A
#
# COMPACT_ATOMS: atom_id res chain seq x y z
N MET A 1 -24.77 -7.90 60.65
CA MET A 1 -24.47 -9.12 59.85
C MET A 1 -25.46 -9.19 58.70
N TYR A 2 -25.07 -8.74 57.49
CA TYR A 2 -25.67 -9.17 56.22
C TYR A 2 -24.72 -8.69 55.11
N LYS A 3 -23.98 -9.60 54.51
CA LYS A 3 -23.17 -9.38 53.31
C LYS A 3 -24.09 -9.31 52.11
N LYS A 4 -24.14 -8.19 51.41
CA LYS A 4 -24.72 -8.08 50.06
C LYS A 4 -23.63 -8.39 49.04
N GLN A 5 -23.80 -9.48 48.35
CA GLN A 5 -23.07 -9.82 47.15
C GLN A 5 -23.56 -8.92 46.00
N ILE A 6 -22.67 -8.15 45.41
CA ILE A 6 -22.90 -7.42 44.17
C ILE A 6 -22.41 -8.34 43.05
N ALA A 7 -23.35 -8.85 42.27
CA ALA A 7 -23.05 -9.57 41.04
C ALA A 7 -22.71 -8.52 39.95
N LEU A 8 -21.45 -8.49 39.52
CA LEU A 8 -21.07 -7.78 38.31
C LEU A 8 -21.52 -8.62 37.10
N LEU A 9 -22.48 -8.11 36.35
CA LEU A 9 -22.76 -8.54 34.99
C LEU A 9 -21.64 -7.99 34.10
N LEU A 10 -20.69 -8.84 33.70
CA LEU A 10 -19.80 -8.57 32.56
C LEU A 10 -20.61 -8.80 31.27
N ALA A 11 -20.99 -7.73 30.63
CA ALA A 11 -21.42 -7.77 29.24
C ALA A 11 -20.20 -8.13 28.40
N ALA A 12 -20.17 -9.34 27.85
CA ALA A 12 -19.17 -9.73 26.88
C ALA A 12 -19.47 -8.98 25.56
N LEU A 13 -18.74 -7.89 25.29
CA LEU A 13 -18.58 -7.40 23.93
C LEU A 13 -17.74 -8.46 23.18
N THR A 14 -18.37 -9.21 22.33
CA THR A 14 -17.67 -9.98 21.32
C THR A 14 -17.16 -9.04 20.25
N VAL A 15 -15.95 -8.53 20.43
CA VAL A 15 -15.16 -7.95 19.36
C VAL A 15 -14.75 -9.12 18.47
N TRP A 16 -15.28 -9.18 17.28
CA TRP A 16 -14.84 -10.08 16.23
C TRP A 16 -13.47 -9.58 15.73
N THR A 17 -12.40 -10.00 16.38
CA THR A 17 -11.06 -9.88 15.84
C THR A 17 -10.88 -11.01 14.85
N ALA A 18 -10.63 -10.68 13.57
CA ALA A 18 -10.14 -11.63 12.60
C ALA A 18 -9.03 -12.46 13.27
N GLY A 19 -9.21 -13.78 13.32
CA GLY A 19 -8.42 -14.67 14.16
C GLY A 19 -6.96 -14.81 13.73
N GLY A 20 -6.14 -13.83 14.06
CA GLY A 20 -4.69 -13.96 14.02
C GLY A 20 -4.24 -14.90 15.13
N LYS A 21 -3.98 -16.16 14.84
CA LYS A 21 -3.24 -17.03 15.75
C LYS A 21 -1.86 -16.41 15.96
N ILE A 22 -1.65 -15.81 17.13
CA ILE A 22 -0.34 -15.37 17.60
C ILE A 22 0.57 -16.60 17.64
N TYR A 23 1.60 -16.64 16.82
CA TYR A 23 2.63 -17.66 16.92
C TYR A 23 3.31 -17.54 18.29
N ALA A 24 3.17 -18.58 19.11
CA ALA A 24 3.86 -18.64 20.39
C ALA A 24 5.37 -18.55 20.17
N ALA A 25 6.04 -17.68 20.93
CA ALA A 25 7.49 -17.60 20.94
C ALA A 25 8.06 -18.99 21.25
N ASP A 26 9.07 -19.44 20.49
CA ASP A 26 9.88 -20.54 20.95
C ASP A 26 10.59 -20.06 22.23
N GLY A 27 10.99 -20.96 23.12
CA GLY A 27 11.51 -20.64 24.45
C GLY A 27 12.79 -19.77 24.51
N THR A 28 13.16 -19.08 23.41
CA THR A 28 14.29 -18.15 23.31
C THR A 28 13.89 -16.69 23.50
N GLY A 29 12.59 -16.36 23.56
CA GLY A 29 12.09 -15.00 23.79
C GLY A 29 12.20 -14.05 22.59
N GLU A 30 12.73 -14.48 21.45
CA GLU A 30 12.75 -13.68 20.23
C GLU A 30 11.36 -13.67 19.56
N LYS A 31 10.81 -12.47 19.33
CA LYS A 31 9.63 -12.30 18.48
C LYS A 31 9.96 -12.73 17.06
N LYS A 32 9.28 -13.78 16.57
CA LYS A 32 9.38 -14.16 15.15
C LYS A 32 8.55 -13.16 14.34
N TYR A 33 9.19 -12.52 13.38
CA TYR A 33 8.54 -11.64 12.40
C TYR A 33 9.02 -11.99 11.00
N ILE A 34 8.26 -11.60 9.98
CA ILE A 34 8.61 -11.82 8.57
C ILE A 34 9.89 -11.04 8.24
N LYS A 35 10.86 -11.73 7.64
CA LYS A 35 12.17 -11.16 7.23
C LYS A 35 12.28 -10.97 5.73
N TRP A 36 11.34 -11.50 4.96
CA TRP A 36 11.32 -11.46 3.52
C TRP A 36 9.88 -11.53 3.01
N VAL A 37 9.54 -10.73 2.03
CA VAL A 37 8.27 -10.80 1.30
C VAL A 37 8.58 -10.75 -0.19
N ASP A 38 8.04 -11.71 -0.91
CA ASP A 38 7.96 -11.74 -2.37
C ASP A 38 6.51 -11.49 -2.75
N PHE A 39 6.25 -10.46 -3.55
CA PHE A 39 4.91 -10.04 -3.91
C PHE A 39 4.77 -10.00 -5.43
N ASP A 40 4.55 -11.18 -6.03
CA ASP A 40 4.42 -11.38 -7.48
C ASP A 40 2.95 -11.49 -7.94
N VAL A 41 2.02 -10.90 -7.18
CA VAL A 41 0.58 -10.94 -7.52
C VAL A 41 0.33 -10.08 -8.75
N SER A 42 -0.15 -10.70 -9.82
CA SER A 42 -0.42 -9.99 -11.08
C SER A 42 -1.55 -8.96 -10.94
N ALA A 43 -1.49 -7.88 -11.73
CA ALA A 43 -2.54 -6.86 -11.77
C ALA A 43 -3.91 -7.43 -12.14
N GLU A 44 -3.93 -8.52 -12.91
CA GLU A 44 -5.17 -9.23 -13.26
C GLU A 44 -5.75 -9.94 -12.02
N ALA A 45 -4.93 -10.68 -11.27
CA ALA A 45 -5.35 -11.37 -10.05
C ALA A 45 -5.83 -10.39 -8.98
N LEU A 46 -5.13 -9.26 -8.80
CA LEU A 46 -5.54 -8.18 -7.89
C LEU A 46 -6.92 -7.63 -8.27
N ARG A 47 -7.16 -7.37 -9.55
CA ARG A 47 -8.45 -6.85 -10.03
C ARG A 47 -9.58 -7.85 -9.83
N ASP A 48 -9.36 -9.10 -10.24
CA ASP A 48 -10.37 -10.15 -10.13
C ASP A 48 -10.72 -10.43 -8.66
N ALA A 49 -9.74 -10.47 -7.75
CA ALA A 49 -9.98 -10.66 -6.32
C ALA A 49 -10.69 -9.46 -5.68
N MET A 50 -10.31 -8.22 -6.05
CA MET A 50 -11.00 -7.01 -5.62
C MET A 50 -12.47 -7.00 -6.07
N GLU A 51 -12.75 -7.40 -7.33
CA GLU A 51 -14.13 -7.49 -7.84
C GLU A 51 -14.98 -8.49 -7.04
N VAL A 52 -14.39 -9.62 -6.62
CA VAL A 52 -15.08 -10.61 -5.76
C VAL A 52 -15.40 -10.01 -4.40
N ASP A 53 -14.41 -9.37 -3.75
CA ASP A 53 -14.56 -8.74 -2.44
C ASP A 53 -15.67 -7.68 -2.47
N VAL A 54 -15.57 -6.69 -3.39
CA VAL A 54 -16.55 -5.61 -3.52
C VAL A 54 -17.96 -6.13 -3.82
N ASN A 55 -18.09 -7.17 -4.66
CA ASN A 55 -19.41 -7.72 -5.02
C ASN A 55 -20.02 -8.59 -3.91
N SER A 56 -19.21 -9.15 -3.02
CA SER A 56 -19.69 -9.96 -1.89
C SER A 56 -19.93 -9.14 -0.62
N HIS A 57 -19.44 -7.90 -0.57
CA HIS A 57 -19.56 -7.03 0.60
C HIS A 57 -21.03 -6.84 1.03
N GLY A 58 -21.30 -6.99 2.33
CA GLY A 58 -22.65 -6.92 2.91
C GLY A 58 -23.55 -8.12 2.60
N SER A 59 -23.05 -9.16 1.93
CA SER A 59 -23.77 -10.41 1.72
C SER A 59 -23.60 -11.38 2.89
N GLU A 60 -24.39 -12.46 2.92
CA GLU A 60 -24.23 -13.53 3.93
C GLU A 60 -22.90 -14.30 3.79
N CYS A 61 -22.25 -14.20 2.65
CA CYS A 61 -20.98 -14.86 2.33
C CYS A 61 -19.99 -13.84 1.79
N GLU A 62 -19.42 -13.03 2.68
CA GLU A 62 -18.37 -12.08 2.32
C GLU A 62 -17.07 -12.81 2.03
N ILE A 63 -16.34 -12.33 1.01
CA ILE A 63 -15.06 -12.88 0.60
C ILE A 63 -14.03 -11.76 0.59
N HIS A 64 -13.05 -11.84 1.47
CA HIS A 64 -11.99 -10.84 1.52
C HIS A 64 -10.87 -11.16 0.54
N TRP A 65 -10.48 -10.18 -0.26
CA TRP A 65 -9.49 -10.33 -1.33
C TRP A 65 -8.13 -10.82 -0.86
N ILE A 66 -7.71 -10.41 0.35
CA ILE A 66 -6.43 -10.87 0.93
C ILE A 66 -6.48 -12.38 1.23
N GLU A 67 -7.58 -12.90 1.75
CA GLU A 67 -7.77 -14.33 2.01
C GLU A 67 -7.76 -15.12 0.71
N LEU A 68 -8.53 -14.68 -0.28
CA LEU A 68 -8.62 -15.29 -1.61
C LEU A 68 -7.25 -15.31 -2.32
N LEU A 69 -6.54 -14.18 -2.32
CA LEU A 69 -5.19 -14.09 -2.89
C LEU A 69 -4.19 -14.97 -2.14
N SER A 70 -4.29 -15.08 -0.82
CA SER A 70 -3.43 -15.93 0.01
C SER A 70 -3.64 -17.42 -0.27
N ALA A 71 -4.88 -17.84 -0.49
CA ALA A 71 -5.20 -19.22 -0.89
C ALA A 71 -4.66 -19.52 -2.29
N LEU A 72 -4.82 -18.59 -3.25
CA LEU A 72 -4.23 -18.69 -4.58
C LEU A 72 -2.70 -18.74 -4.53
N ALA A 73 -2.07 -17.88 -3.72
CA ALA A 73 -0.62 -17.89 -3.52
C ALA A 73 -0.11 -19.23 -3.01
N THR A 74 -0.84 -19.85 -2.09
CA THR A 74 -0.48 -21.19 -1.59
C THR A 74 -0.54 -22.24 -2.71
N ARG A 75 -1.55 -22.13 -3.60
CA ARG A 75 -1.67 -23.02 -4.78
C ARG A 75 -0.55 -22.82 -5.79
N TYR A 76 -0.12 -21.59 -6.02
CA TYR A 76 0.89 -21.22 -7.02
C TYR A 76 2.34 -21.22 -6.49
N GLY A 77 2.51 -21.31 -5.16
CA GLY A 77 3.82 -21.13 -4.52
C GLY A 77 4.30 -19.68 -4.60
N GLY A 78 3.38 -18.71 -4.66
CA GLY A 78 3.63 -17.27 -4.78
C GLY A 78 3.81 -16.75 -6.21
N ASP A 79 3.97 -17.63 -7.20
CA ASP A 79 4.23 -17.29 -8.61
C ASP A 79 2.91 -17.10 -9.38
N PHE A 80 2.40 -15.86 -9.45
CA PHE A 80 1.18 -15.50 -10.18
C PHE A 80 1.36 -15.36 -11.69
N SER A 81 2.54 -15.63 -12.25
CA SER A 81 2.68 -15.80 -13.71
C SER A 81 1.82 -16.95 -14.24
N ARG A 82 1.43 -17.88 -13.34
CA ARG A 82 0.55 -19.01 -13.60
C ARG A 82 -0.93 -18.76 -13.31
N TYR A 83 -1.28 -17.55 -12.92
CA TYR A 83 -2.66 -17.20 -12.57
C TYR A 83 -3.64 -17.52 -13.69
N LYS A 84 -4.80 -18.07 -13.29
CA LYS A 84 -5.95 -18.30 -14.15
C LYS A 84 -7.22 -17.89 -13.43
N LYS A 85 -8.05 -17.09 -14.07
CA LYS A 85 -9.37 -16.68 -13.55
C LYS A 85 -10.26 -17.88 -13.18
N SER A 86 -10.11 -19.01 -13.88
CA SER A 86 -10.80 -20.27 -13.54
C SER A 86 -10.43 -20.81 -12.16
N ASP A 87 -9.17 -20.62 -11.71
CA ASP A 87 -8.73 -21.09 -10.41
C ASP A 87 -9.30 -20.22 -9.29
N LEU A 88 -9.38 -18.90 -9.50
CA LEU A 88 -10.06 -17.98 -8.59
C LEU A 88 -11.54 -18.35 -8.49
N LYS A 89 -12.23 -18.57 -9.62
CA LYS A 89 -13.63 -18.97 -9.62
C LYS A 89 -13.86 -20.30 -8.89
N ASP A 90 -13.01 -21.31 -9.11
CA ASP A 90 -13.08 -22.61 -8.39
C ASP A 90 -12.95 -22.43 -6.88
N MET A 91 -12.07 -21.51 -6.40
CA MET A 91 -11.95 -21.22 -4.97
C MET A 91 -13.19 -20.50 -4.42
N VAL A 92 -13.71 -19.51 -5.13
CA VAL A 92 -14.94 -18.81 -4.75
C VAL A 92 -16.12 -19.76 -4.71
N ASP A 93 -16.31 -20.61 -5.71
CA ASP A 93 -17.39 -21.59 -5.77
C ASP A 93 -17.34 -22.59 -4.59
N LYS A 94 -16.14 -23.02 -4.17
CA LYS A 94 -15.97 -23.90 -3.00
C LYS A 94 -16.20 -23.19 -1.68
N TYR A 95 -15.71 -21.95 -1.56
CA TYR A 95 -15.95 -21.16 -0.36
C TYR A 95 -17.45 -20.91 -0.14
N THR A 96 -18.19 -20.57 -1.18
CA THR A 96 -19.66 -20.40 -1.11
C THR A 96 -20.41 -21.69 -0.79
N GLN A 97 -19.77 -22.87 -0.97
CA GLN A 97 -20.28 -24.17 -0.54
C GLN A 97 -19.86 -24.54 0.90
N GLY A 98 -19.20 -23.62 1.61
CA GLY A 98 -18.82 -23.80 3.02
C GLY A 98 -17.44 -24.41 3.24
N VAL A 99 -16.55 -24.40 2.23
CA VAL A 99 -15.16 -24.84 2.39
C VAL A 99 -14.28 -23.63 2.66
N ASP A 100 -13.65 -23.56 3.82
CA ASP A 100 -12.76 -22.46 4.21
C ASP A 100 -11.51 -22.34 3.32
N PHE A 101 -11.00 -21.14 3.11
CA PHE A 101 -9.78 -20.90 2.32
C PHE A 101 -8.54 -21.56 2.91
N CYS A 102 -8.45 -21.66 4.22
CA CYS A 102 -7.37 -22.39 4.88
C CYS A 102 -7.38 -23.87 4.47
N ASP A 103 -8.55 -24.52 4.47
CA ASP A 103 -8.72 -25.91 4.03
C ASP A 103 -8.43 -26.07 2.53
N LEU A 104 -8.85 -25.11 1.70
CA LEU A 104 -8.56 -25.09 0.25
C LEU A 104 -7.07 -24.96 -0.04
N SER A 105 -6.32 -24.28 0.82
CA SER A 105 -4.88 -24.10 0.68
C SER A 105 -4.09 -25.38 0.92
N LYS A 106 -4.62 -26.32 1.71
CA LYS A 106 -3.97 -27.59 2.11
C LYS A 106 -2.62 -27.40 2.84
N ASN A 107 -2.29 -26.19 3.27
CA ASN A 107 -1.06 -25.87 3.99
C ASN A 107 -1.24 -24.64 4.86
N ASP A 108 -1.69 -24.83 6.09
CA ASP A 108 -2.01 -23.79 7.06
C ASP A 108 -0.84 -22.83 7.31
N LYS A 109 0.40 -23.33 7.35
CA LYS A 109 1.57 -22.50 7.60
C LYS A 109 1.86 -21.56 6.43
N THR A 110 1.76 -22.05 5.20
CA THR A 110 1.99 -21.27 3.99
C THR A 110 0.85 -20.27 3.80
N PHE A 111 -0.39 -20.69 4.04
CA PHE A 111 -1.55 -19.79 4.01
C PHE A 111 -1.40 -18.66 5.03
N ALA A 112 -1.08 -18.97 6.29
CA ALA A 112 -0.85 -17.97 7.33
C ALA A 112 0.30 -17.00 6.99
N TYR A 113 1.37 -17.48 6.36
CA TYR A 113 2.44 -16.63 5.86
C TYR A 113 1.93 -15.63 4.81
N TYR A 114 1.18 -16.10 3.80
CA TYR A 114 0.65 -15.20 2.77
C TYR A 114 -0.40 -14.24 3.33
N MET A 115 -1.22 -14.66 4.28
CA MET A 115 -2.15 -13.78 4.98
C MET A 115 -1.42 -12.61 5.67
N GLU A 116 -0.33 -12.88 6.38
CA GLU A 116 0.47 -11.86 7.04
C GLU A 116 1.23 -10.98 6.02
N ALA A 117 1.86 -11.60 5.02
CA ALA A 117 2.66 -10.91 4.00
C ALA A 117 1.78 -10.04 3.10
N TYR A 118 0.69 -10.59 2.55
CA TYR A 118 -0.20 -9.85 1.66
C TYR A 118 -1.06 -8.83 2.43
N GLY A 119 -1.42 -9.15 3.68
CA GLY A 119 -2.04 -8.19 4.59
C GLY A 119 -1.13 -6.99 4.86
N ALA A 120 0.18 -7.18 4.94
CA ALA A 120 1.13 -6.08 5.10
C ALA A 120 1.28 -5.25 3.82
N VAL A 121 1.22 -5.86 2.63
CA VAL A 121 1.33 -5.15 1.33
C VAL A 121 0.04 -4.42 0.98
N LEU A 122 -1.09 -5.10 1.05
CA LEU A 122 -2.39 -4.63 0.56
C LEU A 122 -3.17 -3.85 1.62
N GLY A 123 -2.96 -4.17 2.89
CA GLY A 123 -3.50 -3.49 4.06
C GLY A 123 -4.91 -2.94 3.87
N ASP A 124 -5.06 -1.65 4.16
CA ASP A 124 -6.33 -0.93 4.05
C ASP A 124 -6.58 -0.36 2.63
N MET A 125 -5.95 -0.93 1.59
CA MET A 125 -6.16 -0.48 0.21
C MET A 125 -7.58 -0.78 -0.31
N LEU A 126 -8.31 -1.68 0.33
CA LEU A 126 -9.70 -2.00 0.04
C LEU A 126 -10.50 -2.02 1.34
N GLY A 127 -11.64 -1.33 1.36
CA GLY A 127 -12.48 -1.26 2.56
C GLY A 127 -13.51 -0.15 2.50
N GLU A 128 -14.13 0.11 3.65
CA GLU A 128 -15.02 1.27 3.83
C GLU A 128 -14.23 2.57 3.85
N TYR A 129 -14.78 3.61 3.21
CA TYR A 129 -14.18 4.94 3.15
C TYR A 129 -15.23 6.05 3.14
N THR A 130 -14.81 7.23 3.55
CA THR A 130 -15.50 8.50 3.26
C THR A 130 -14.75 9.17 2.10
N GLU A 131 -15.42 9.41 0.97
CA GLU A 131 -14.88 10.23 -0.12
C GLU A 131 -15.32 11.67 0.08
N ILE A 132 -14.35 12.60 0.13
CA ILE A 132 -14.57 14.04 0.29
C ILE A 132 -14.20 14.73 -1.02
N ALA A 133 -15.17 15.37 -1.66
CA ALA A 133 -14.96 16.15 -2.87
C ALA A 133 -14.44 17.56 -2.57
N ALA A 134 -13.82 18.21 -3.57
CA ALA A 134 -13.27 19.57 -3.43
C ALA A 134 -14.29 20.66 -3.06
N ASP A 135 -15.58 20.43 -3.31
CA ASP A 135 -16.67 21.31 -2.89
C ASP A 135 -17.15 21.06 -1.44
N GLY A 136 -16.49 20.15 -0.72
CA GLY A 136 -16.81 19.76 0.65
C GLY A 136 -17.93 18.73 0.79
N THR A 137 -18.52 18.26 -0.32
CA THR A 137 -19.49 17.16 -0.25
C THR A 137 -18.79 15.85 0.09
N SER A 138 -19.45 15.00 0.90
CA SER A 138 -18.91 13.72 1.29
C SER A 138 -19.88 12.58 0.98
N ARG A 139 -19.34 11.40 0.71
CA ARG A 139 -20.10 10.16 0.54
C ARG A 139 -19.37 8.98 1.13
N GLU A 140 -20.14 8.06 1.69
CA GLU A 140 -19.62 6.77 2.14
C GLU A 140 -19.55 5.80 0.97
N GLY A 141 -18.59 4.87 1.05
CA GLY A 141 -18.44 3.82 0.05
C GLY A 141 -17.63 2.64 0.57
N TYR A 142 -17.68 1.56 -0.19
CA TYR A 142 -16.81 0.40 -0.02
C TYR A 142 -16.08 0.13 -1.34
N GLY A 143 -14.79 -0.14 -1.29
CA GLY A 143 -13.98 -0.41 -2.49
C GLY A 143 -12.52 -0.01 -2.32
N LEU A 144 -11.82 0.14 -3.46
CA LEU A 144 -10.41 0.51 -3.48
C LEU A 144 -10.22 1.92 -2.91
N THR A 145 -9.45 2.04 -1.84
CA THR A 145 -9.11 3.32 -1.19
C THR A 145 -7.82 3.90 -1.75
N ALA A 146 -6.90 3.05 -2.24
CA ALA A 146 -5.60 3.45 -2.76
C ALA A 146 -5.66 4.00 -4.19
N TYR A 147 -4.73 4.89 -4.52
CA TYR A 147 -4.64 5.56 -5.83
C TYR A 147 -3.31 5.28 -6.54
N SER A 148 -3.32 5.41 -7.87
CA SER A 148 -2.08 5.50 -8.65
C SER A 148 -1.24 6.70 -8.20
N PRO A 149 0.11 6.60 -8.13
CA PRO A 149 0.98 7.69 -7.71
C PRO A 149 1.03 8.88 -8.68
N ILE A 150 0.46 8.75 -9.88
CA ILE A 150 0.42 9.82 -10.89
C ILE A 150 -1.02 10.24 -11.16
N ALA A 151 -1.30 11.55 -11.13
CA ALA A 151 -2.62 12.13 -11.33
C ALA A 151 -3.26 11.74 -12.68
N LYS A 152 -4.60 11.67 -12.72
CA LYS A 152 -5.38 11.41 -13.95
C LYS A 152 -5.13 12.51 -14.98
N GLY A 153 -4.99 12.12 -16.25
CA GLY A 153 -4.72 13.05 -17.36
C GLY A 153 -3.24 13.22 -17.68
N TYR A 154 -2.32 12.71 -16.83
CA TYR A 154 -0.87 12.75 -17.07
C TYR A 154 -0.36 11.38 -17.50
N GLY A 155 0.25 11.28 -18.67
CA GLY A 155 0.86 10.05 -19.17
C GLY A 155 2.17 9.75 -18.45
N TYR A 156 2.47 8.47 -18.31
CA TYR A 156 3.80 8.00 -17.88
C TYR A 156 4.09 6.62 -18.49
N SER A 157 5.37 6.29 -18.62
CA SER A 157 5.82 4.94 -18.93
C SER A 157 6.32 4.28 -17.63
N HIS A 158 5.98 3.02 -17.45
CA HIS A 158 6.35 2.25 -16.27
C HIS A 158 7.21 1.06 -16.71
N TYR A 159 8.40 0.96 -16.15
CA TYR A 159 9.34 -0.12 -16.45
C TYR A 159 9.43 -1.09 -15.28
N ASP A 160 9.54 -2.36 -15.60
CA ASP A 160 9.82 -3.43 -14.65
C ASP A 160 11.33 -3.45 -14.37
N ASP A 161 11.76 -2.59 -13.45
CA ASP A 161 13.17 -2.35 -13.16
C ASP A 161 13.54 -2.49 -11.67
N PHE A 162 12.64 -3.11 -10.87
CA PHE A 162 12.95 -3.46 -9.49
C PHE A 162 14.15 -4.41 -9.41
N GLY A 163 15.04 -4.15 -8.46
CA GLY A 163 16.26 -4.96 -8.29
C GLY A 163 17.33 -4.75 -9.35
N ALA A 164 17.08 -3.96 -10.41
CA ALA A 164 18.07 -3.63 -11.42
C ALA A 164 19.30 -2.95 -10.82
N SER A 165 20.48 -3.19 -11.41
CA SER A 165 21.74 -2.60 -10.92
C SER A 165 21.77 -1.10 -11.17
N ARG A 166 22.11 -0.32 -10.15
CA ARG A 166 22.37 1.12 -10.22
C ARG A 166 23.80 1.41 -9.75
N SER A 167 24.46 2.42 -10.35
CA SER A 167 25.88 2.72 -10.08
C SER A 167 26.15 4.21 -9.98
N TYR A 168 25.62 4.88 -8.97
CA TYR A 168 26.06 6.24 -8.64
C TYR A 168 26.84 6.20 -7.32
N GLY A 169 28.16 6.40 -7.40
CA GLY A 169 29.07 6.31 -6.25
C GLY A 169 29.39 4.90 -5.76
N TYR A 170 28.44 3.97 -5.78
CA TYR A 170 28.61 2.56 -5.47
C TYR A 170 27.52 1.71 -6.14
N LYS A 171 27.77 0.41 -6.26
CA LYS A 171 26.75 -0.53 -6.80
C LYS A 171 25.66 -0.74 -5.76
N ARG A 172 24.39 -0.60 -6.19
CA ARG A 172 23.22 -0.86 -5.38
C ARG A 172 22.10 -1.45 -6.26
N LYS A 173 21.13 -2.07 -5.61
CA LYS A 173 19.87 -2.48 -6.27
C LYS A 173 18.92 -1.30 -6.36
N HIS A 174 18.11 -1.28 -7.38
CA HIS A 174 16.98 -0.37 -7.51
C HIS A 174 15.83 -0.87 -6.61
N LEU A 175 15.53 -0.13 -5.55
CA LEU A 175 14.52 -0.51 -4.56
C LEU A 175 13.23 0.31 -4.76
N GLY A 176 12.66 0.16 -5.93
CA GLY A 176 11.46 0.87 -6.39
C GLY A 176 11.34 0.78 -7.91
N HIS A 177 10.49 1.62 -8.47
CA HIS A 177 10.24 1.73 -9.91
C HIS A 177 10.38 3.16 -10.38
N ASP A 178 10.85 3.33 -11.61
CA ASP A 178 10.95 4.62 -12.27
C ASP A 178 9.72 4.82 -13.18
N LEU A 179 8.85 5.76 -12.81
CA LEU A 179 7.70 6.18 -13.59
C LEU A 179 8.10 7.40 -14.43
N MET A 180 8.42 7.16 -15.72
CA MET A 180 8.90 8.18 -16.62
C MET A 180 7.76 9.11 -17.02
N GLY A 181 7.91 10.42 -16.79
CA GLY A 181 6.86 11.40 -17.04
C GLY A 181 7.44 12.79 -17.33
N SER A 182 6.60 13.81 -17.33
CA SER A 182 7.01 15.19 -17.54
C SER A 182 7.27 15.91 -16.23
N VAL A 183 8.27 16.81 -16.20
CA VAL A 183 8.50 17.68 -15.05
C VAL A 183 7.24 18.48 -14.72
N GLY A 184 6.84 18.50 -13.45
CA GLY A 184 5.65 19.18 -12.98
C GLY A 184 4.36 18.33 -13.01
N THR A 185 4.44 17.07 -13.44
CA THR A 185 3.32 16.12 -13.29
C THR A 185 2.95 15.98 -11.82
N PRO A 186 1.65 16.17 -11.44
CA PRO A 186 1.24 16.02 -10.05
C PRO A 186 1.39 14.58 -9.56
N ILE A 187 2.02 14.44 -8.40
CA ILE A 187 2.20 13.18 -7.68
C ILE A 187 1.14 13.06 -6.61
N ILE A 188 0.60 11.85 -6.46
CA ILE A 188 -0.56 11.54 -5.63
C ILE A 188 -0.14 10.66 -4.46
N ALA A 189 -0.67 10.94 -3.26
CA ALA A 189 -0.60 10.02 -2.14
C ALA A 189 -1.35 8.73 -2.48
N VAL A 190 -0.61 7.62 -2.53
CA VAL A 190 -1.18 6.31 -2.90
C VAL A 190 -2.16 5.84 -1.84
N GLU A 191 -1.82 6.04 -0.58
CA GLU A 191 -2.60 5.65 0.58
C GLU A 191 -2.65 6.82 1.58
N ALA A 192 -3.67 6.86 2.42
CA ALA A 192 -3.73 7.78 3.54
C ALA A 192 -2.66 7.42 4.59
N GLY A 193 -2.13 8.43 5.26
CA GLY A 193 -1.07 8.22 6.23
C GLY A 193 -0.50 9.52 6.77
N TYR A 194 0.71 9.48 7.27
CA TYR A 194 1.43 10.67 7.72
C TYR A 194 2.80 10.79 7.04
N VAL A 195 3.21 12.02 6.81
CA VAL A 195 4.53 12.33 6.27
C VAL A 195 5.57 11.98 7.34
N GLU A 196 6.33 10.91 7.11
CA GLU A 196 7.41 10.49 8.00
C GLU A 196 8.73 11.18 7.69
N ALA A 197 8.93 11.53 6.42
CA ALA A 197 10.15 12.18 5.97
C ALA A 197 9.89 13.09 4.79
N CYS A 198 10.42 14.31 4.81
CA CYS A 198 10.48 15.16 3.64
C CYS A 198 11.82 15.92 3.62
N GLY A 199 12.21 16.42 2.44
CA GLY A 199 13.46 17.18 2.29
C GLY A 199 14.42 16.56 1.29
N TRP A 200 15.65 17.03 1.34
CA TRP A 200 16.72 16.67 0.42
C TRP A 200 17.56 15.50 0.90
N ASN A 201 17.91 14.60 -0.02
CA ASN A 201 19.09 13.74 0.14
C ASN A 201 19.88 13.65 -1.15
N GLN A 202 21.17 13.28 -1.06
CA GLN A 202 22.07 13.31 -2.23
C GLN A 202 21.71 12.34 -3.36
N TYR A 203 20.95 11.26 -3.06
CA TYR A 203 20.57 10.25 -4.05
C TYR A 203 19.19 10.54 -4.64
N GLY A 204 18.17 10.64 -3.80
CA GLY A 204 16.79 10.85 -4.22
C GLY A 204 16.45 12.31 -4.56
N GLY A 205 17.35 13.26 -4.29
CA GLY A 205 17.05 14.68 -4.46
C GLY A 205 16.00 15.15 -3.46
N TRP A 206 15.06 15.96 -3.90
CA TRP A 206 13.84 16.23 -3.16
C TRP A 206 13.01 14.96 -3.07
N ARG A 207 12.69 14.54 -1.87
CA ARG A 207 12.01 13.30 -1.57
C ARG A 207 10.91 13.47 -0.53
N LEU A 208 9.91 12.60 -0.59
CA LEU A 208 8.84 12.50 0.38
C LEU A 208 8.67 11.03 0.78
N GLY A 209 8.46 10.78 2.07
CA GLY A 209 8.15 9.48 2.63
C GLY A 209 6.85 9.54 3.41
N ILE A 210 5.88 8.68 3.07
CA ILE A 210 4.58 8.59 3.72
C ILE A 210 4.47 7.22 4.38
N ARG A 211 4.14 7.19 5.68
CA ARG A 211 3.87 5.99 6.46
C ARG A 211 2.36 5.79 6.56
N SER A 212 1.87 4.55 6.26
CA SER A 212 0.50 4.14 6.52
C SER A 212 0.16 4.22 8.01
N PHE A 213 -1.11 4.38 8.37
CA PHE A 213 -1.53 4.52 9.76
C PHE A 213 -1.26 3.26 10.60
N ASP A 214 -1.32 2.06 10.01
CA ASP A 214 -0.95 0.81 10.67
C ASP A 214 0.58 0.64 10.85
N GLY A 215 1.38 1.57 10.30
CA GLY A 215 2.83 1.60 10.39
C GLY A 215 3.57 0.58 9.53
N LYS A 216 2.88 -0.27 8.77
CA LYS A 216 3.49 -1.38 8.05
C LYS A 216 4.07 -1.01 6.70
N ARG A 217 3.49 -0.02 6.00
CA ARG A 217 3.93 0.44 4.66
C ARG A 217 4.57 1.81 4.75
N TYR A 218 5.71 1.96 4.07
CA TYR A 218 6.36 3.24 3.86
C TYR A 218 6.53 3.47 2.37
N TYR A 219 5.84 4.47 1.86
CA TYR A 219 5.89 4.89 0.47
C TYR A 219 6.98 5.92 0.27
N TYR A 220 7.86 5.68 -0.67
CA TYR A 220 8.98 6.58 -0.99
C TYR A 220 8.79 7.19 -2.37
N TYR A 221 8.79 8.52 -2.42
CA TYR A 221 8.67 9.33 -3.63
C TYR A 221 9.92 10.18 -3.76
N ALA A 222 10.65 10.08 -4.89
CA ALA A 222 11.91 10.79 -5.05
C ALA A 222 12.06 11.42 -6.43
N HIS A 223 13.15 12.15 -6.61
CA HIS A 223 13.47 12.95 -7.80
C HIS A 223 12.45 14.04 -8.09
N LEU A 224 11.85 14.62 -7.03
CA LEU A 224 10.83 15.63 -7.15
C LEU A 224 11.36 16.93 -7.78
N ARG A 225 10.45 17.82 -8.17
CA ARG A 225 10.75 19.04 -8.94
C ARG A 225 11.69 19.99 -8.18
N LYS A 226 12.63 20.57 -8.89
CA LYS A 226 13.51 21.63 -8.40
C LYS A 226 12.70 22.89 -8.03
N ASN A 227 13.12 23.59 -6.97
CA ASN A 227 12.57 24.84 -6.44
C ASN A 227 11.17 24.74 -5.83
N HIS A 228 10.34 23.79 -6.26
CA HIS A 228 9.00 23.60 -5.76
C HIS A 228 8.61 22.10 -5.85
N PRO A 229 9.18 21.27 -4.95
CA PRO A 229 9.01 19.83 -5.00
C PRO A 229 7.64 19.34 -4.47
N TYR A 230 7.10 20.05 -3.49
CA TYR A 230 5.92 19.69 -2.74
C TYR A 230 4.80 20.69 -2.92
N THR A 231 3.59 20.28 -2.59
CA THR A 231 2.53 21.13 -2.10
C THR A 231 2.83 21.49 -0.63
N ASP A 232 1.84 21.76 0.20
CA ASP A 232 2.04 22.02 1.65
C ASP A 232 2.38 20.72 2.39
N MET A 233 3.66 20.25 2.34
CA MET A 233 4.14 19.02 2.97
C MET A 233 5.23 19.29 4.01
N TYR A 234 5.06 18.70 5.21
CA TYR A 234 6.02 18.74 6.32
C TYR A 234 5.91 17.46 7.15
N GLU A 235 6.95 17.10 7.87
CA GLU A 235 6.97 15.90 8.73
C GLU A 235 5.88 15.96 9.80
N GLY A 236 5.11 14.89 9.92
CA GLY A 236 3.95 14.78 10.81
C GLY A 236 2.61 15.20 10.18
N LYS A 237 2.60 15.80 8.96
CA LYS A 237 1.34 16.11 8.27
C LYS A 237 0.59 14.82 7.94
N ILE A 238 -0.69 14.79 8.24
CA ILE A 238 -1.62 13.77 7.75
C ILE A 238 -1.95 14.07 6.29
N VAL A 239 -1.95 13.04 5.47
CA VAL A 239 -2.33 13.10 4.06
C VAL A 239 -3.43 12.08 3.76
N ASP A 240 -4.37 12.46 2.93
CA ASP A 240 -5.46 11.59 2.48
C ASP A 240 -5.08 10.84 1.21
N ALA A 241 -5.65 9.66 1.01
CA ALA A 241 -5.46 8.93 -0.23
C ALA A 241 -6.06 9.71 -1.42
N GLY A 242 -5.25 9.90 -2.47
CA GLY A 242 -5.65 10.71 -3.62
C GLY A 242 -5.23 12.18 -3.56
N GLU A 243 -4.68 12.68 -2.44
CA GLU A 243 -4.17 14.06 -2.28
C GLU A 243 -2.97 14.30 -3.19
N VAL A 244 -2.84 15.54 -3.73
CA VAL A 244 -1.62 15.96 -4.46
C VAL A 244 -0.55 16.30 -3.44
N ILE A 245 0.56 15.57 -3.46
CA ILE A 245 1.65 15.69 -2.47
C ILE A 245 2.89 16.39 -3.03
N GLY A 246 3.00 16.55 -4.33
CA GLY A 246 4.16 17.18 -4.95
C GLY A 246 4.19 17.00 -6.45
N TYR A 247 5.38 17.20 -7.02
CA TYR A 247 5.56 17.29 -8.47
C TYR A 247 6.77 16.49 -8.95
N LEU A 248 6.59 15.69 -10.00
CA LEU A 248 7.64 14.95 -10.68
C LEU A 248 8.73 15.90 -11.20
N GLY A 249 9.99 15.49 -11.05
CA GLY A 249 11.14 16.29 -11.45
C GLY A 249 12.32 15.50 -11.95
N MET A 250 13.52 16.02 -11.67
CA MET A 250 14.82 15.49 -12.11
C MET A 250 15.90 15.70 -11.03
N THR A 251 15.51 15.99 -9.79
CA THR A 251 16.47 16.29 -8.73
C THR A 251 17.13 15.04 -8.17
N GLY A 252 18.34 15.16 -7.65
CA GLY A 252 19.09 14.06 -7.02
C GLY A 252 20.46 13.87 -7.64
N TYR A 253 21.12 12.78 -7.21
CA TYR A 253 22.50 12.44 -7.55
C TYR A 253 23.47 13.62 -7.44
N SER A 254 23.29 14.43 -6.38
CA SER A 254 24.07 15.63 -6.09
C SER A 254 24.17 15.87 -4.59
N ARG A 255 25.38 16.24 -4.11
CA ARG A 255 25.56 16.73 -2.73
C ARG A 255 25.02 18.15 -2.55
N LYS A 256 24.93 18.91 -3.66
CA LYS A 256 24.37 20.25 -3.64
C LYS A 256 22.85 20.14 -3.72
N GLU A 257 22.19 20.68 -2.71
CA GLU A 257 20.74 20.72 -2.64
C GLU A 257 20.13 21.41 -3.87
N ASN A 258 18.91 21.06 -4.18
CA ASN A 258 18.09 21.65 -5.23
C ASN A 258 18.76 21.60 -6.62
N THR A 259 19.44 20.51 -6.94
CA THR A 259 20.15 20.31 -8.21
C THR A 259 19.45 19.22 -9.05
N ASN A 260 19.13 19.55 -10.31
CA ASN A 260 18.78 18.56 -11.32
C ASN A 260 20.06 17.91 -11.83
N ASN A 261 20.23 16.62 -11.53
CA ASN A 261 21.36 15.83 -12.04
C ASN A 261 20.88 14.45 -12.50
N ILE A 262 19.60 14.35 -12.80
CA ILE A 262 18.95 13.22 -13.46
C ILE A 262 18.68 13.62 -14.90
N ASP A 263 19.06 12.78 -15.86
CA ASP A 263 18.97 13.09 -17.29
C ASP A 263 17.55 13.02 -17.84
N THR A 264 16.74 12.12 -17.31
CA THR A 264 15.36 11.87 -17.78
C THR A 264 14.36 12.08 -16.64
N PRO A 265 13.33 12.92 -16.81
CA PRO A 265 12.35 13.17 -15.78
C PRO A 265 11.58 11.87 -15.41
N HIS A 266 11.55 11.55 -14.13
CA HIS A 266 10.76 10.42 -13.60
C HIS A 266 10.46 10.60 -12.13
N LEU A 267 9.44 9.90 -11.67
CA LEU A 267 9.20 9.63 -10.27
C LEU A 267 9.84 8.29 -9.92
N HIS A 268 10.84 8.30 -9.02
CA HIS A 268 11.24 7.07 -8.35
C HIS A 268 10.24 6.79 -7.23
N TYR A 269 9.57 5.64 -7.30
CA TYR A 269 8.50 5.24 -6.40
C TYR A 269 8.73 3.82 -5.87
N GLY A 270 8.63 3.65 -4.55
CA GLY A 270 8.84 2.35 -3.91
C GLY A 270 8.01 2.19 -2.63
N MET A 271 7.86 0.93 -2.19
CA MET A 271 7.24 0.57 -0.92
C MET A 271 8.17 -0.30 -0.09
N GLN A 272 8.36 0.11 1.16
CA GLN A 272 9.06 -0.66 2.19
C GLN A 272 8.04 -1.23 3.19
N LEU A 273 8.21 -2.50 3.56
CA LEU A 273 7.42 -3.16 4.60
C LEU A 273 8.17 -3.18 5.92
N ILE A 274 7.43 -3.03 7.02
CA ILE A 274 7.96 -3.08 8.38
C ILE A 274 7.08 -3.99 9.24
N PHE A 275 7.62 -5.14 9.64
CA PHE A 275 7.02 -6.04 10.62
C PHE A 275 7.65 -5.86 12.01
N ASP A 276 8.88 -5.35 12.04
CA ASP A 276 9.61 -5.02 13.26
C ASP A 276 10.43 -3.74 13.05
N LYS A 277 10.61 -2.95 14.12
CA LYS A 277 11.33 -1.67 14.05
C LYS A 277 12.76 -1.78 13.52
N SER A 278 13.42 -2.94 13.69
CA SER A 278 14.75 -3.22 13.14
C SER A 278 14.80 -3.26 11.60
N GLN A 279 13.64 -3.32 10.95
CA GLN A 279 13.53 -3.32 9.48
C GLN A 279 13.39 -1.92 8.88
N LYS A 280 13.25 -0.90 9.74
CA LYS A 280 13.07 0.49 9.25
C LYS A 280 14.31 1.00 8.53
N ASP A 281 15.50 0.72 9.09
CA ASP A 281 16.77 1.23 8.59
C ASP A 281 17.82 0.11 8.45
N GLY A 282 18.80 0.31 7.58
CA GLY A 282 19.96 -0.57 7.43
C GLY A 282 19.73 -1.78 6.53
N TRP A 283 20.27 -2.95 6.92
CA TRP A 283 20.35 -4.13 6.05
C TRP A 283 19.11 -5.03 6.08
N ASN A 284 18.21 -4.83 7.04
CA ASN A 284 17.02 -5.66 7.23
C ASN A 284 15.76 -5.10 6.54
N GLN A 285 15.91 -4.06 5.73
CA GLN A 285 14.80 -3.46 4.99
C GLN A 285 14.17 -4.44 4.02
N ILE A 286 12.84 -4.46 3.97
CA ILE A 286 12.05 -5.21 2.98
C ILE A 286 11.45 -4.20 2.01
N TRP A 287 11.99 -4.15 0.79
CA TRP A 287 11.39 -3.42 -0.33
C TRP A 287 10.74 -4.43 -1.26
N ILE A 288 9.57 -4.12 -1.75
CA ILE A 288 8.82 -5.01 -2.63
C ILE A 288 8.77 -4.49 -4.06
N ASP A 289 8.60 -5.41 -4.97
CA ASP A 289 8.30 -5.11 -6.36
C ASP A 289 6.88 -4.54 -6.46
N MET A 290 6.75 -3.31 -6.97
CA MET A 290 5.49 -2.59 -7.09
C MET A 290 4.95 -2.58 -8.53
N TYR A 291 5.59 -3.31 -9.45
CA TYR A 291 5.26 -3.22 -10.88
C TYR A 291 3.79 -3.58 -11.14
N GLU A 292 3.39 -4.78 -10.76
CA GLU A 292 2.03 -5.26 -10.97
C GLU A 292 1.00 -4.50 -10.11
N LEU A 293 1.35 -4.16 -8.87
CA LEU A 293 0.48 -3.35 -8.01
C LEU A 293 0.27 -1.94 -8.59
N THR A 294 1.30 -1.30 -9.14
CA THR A 294 1.17 0.01 -9.79
C THR A 294 0.32 -0.07 -11.06
N LYS A 295 0.42 -1.15 -11.84
CA LYS A 295 -0.48 -1.42 -12.98
C LYS A 295 -1.93 -1.60 -12.54
N PHE A 296 -2.17 -2.30 -11.44
CA PHE A 296 -3.50 -2.43 -10.86
C PHE A 296 -4.06 -1.07 -10.43
N LEU A 297 -3.28 -0.28 -9.69
CA LEU A 297 -3.68 1.05 -9.22
C LEU A 297 -3.93 2.06 -10.36
N TYR A 298 -3.45 1.78 -11.59
CA TYR A 298 -3.77 2.62 -12.75
C TYR A 298 -5.27 2.72 -13.01
N THR A 299 -6.05 1.76 -12.53
CA THR A 299 -7.53 1.78 -12.63
C THR A 299 -8.16 2.88 -11.77
N GLN A 300 -7.47 3.34 -10.70
CA GLN A 300 -7.91 4.39 -9.80
C GLN A 300 -6.90 5.54 -9.75
N ARG A 301 -7.15 6.56 -10.55
CA ARG A 301 -6.29 7.75 -10.65
C ARG A 301 -7.03 8.97 -10.15
N SER A 302 -6.40 9.73 -9.23
CA SER A 302 -6.94 10.98 -8.70
C SER A 302 -7.06 12.02 -9.81
N ALA A 303 -8.26 12.55 -9.99
CA ALA A 303 -8.50 13.69 -10.87
C ALA A 303 -8.12 14.97 -10.14
N VAL A 304 -7.42 15.87 -10.84
CA VAL A 304 -6.92 17.12 -10.27
C VAL A 304 -7.44 18.34 -11.00
N TYR A 305 -7.39 19.50 -10.34
CA TYR A 305 -7.62 20.80 -10.93
C TYR A 305 -6.54 21.78 -10.45
N LYS A 306 -6.31 22.84 -11.19
CA LYS A 306 -5.38 23.90 -10.80
C LYS A 306 -6.15 24.97 -10.03
N GLY A 307 -5.74 25.24 -8.79
CA GLY A 307 -6.31 26.27 -7.95
C GLY A 307 -5.88 27.69 -8.31
N GLU A 308 -6.50 28.68 -7.67
CA GLU A 308 -6.13 30.09 -7.80
C GLU A 308 -4.73 30.41 -7.23
N ASP A 309 -4.28 29.58 -6.27
CA ASP A 309 -2.92 29.59 -5.71
C ASP A 309 -1.85 29.09 -6.68
N GLY A 310 -2.26 28.59 -7.84
CA GLY A 310 -1.38 28.03 -8.87
C GLY A 310 -0.99 26.57 -8.63
N GLU A 311 -1.41 25.96 -7.52
CA GLU A 311 -1.18 24.58 -7.16
C GLU A 311 -2.22 23.62 -7.76
N PHE A 312 -1.86 22.33 -7.85
CA PHE A 312 -2.84 21.29 -8.17
C PHE A 312 -3.46 20.74 -6.91
N HIS A 313 -4.79 20.59 -6.93
CA HIS A 313 -5.59 20.00 -5.87
C HIS A 313 -6.35 18.78 -6.40
N ALA A 314 -6.56 17.79 -5.55
CA ALA A 314 -7.41 16.65 -5.87
C ALA A 314 -8.88 17.10 -5.97
N LYS A 315 -9.63 16.56 -6.94
CA LYS A 315 -11.09 16.76 -7.02
C LYS A 315 -11.84 16.00 -5.96
N ALA A 316 -11.28 14.91 -5.45
CA ALA A 316 -11.77 14.15 -4.32
C ALA A 316 -10.61 13.36 -3.69
N VAL A 317 -10.72 13.10 -2.40
CA VAL A 317 -9.81 12.25 -1.60
C VAL A 317 -10.62 11.19 -0.87
N ARG A 318 -9.98 10.09 -0.47
CA ARG A 318 -10.61 9.02 0.32
C ARG A 318 -9.94 8.86 1.66
N ILE A 319 -10.74 8.82 2.70
CA ILE A 319 -10.34 8.57 4.08
C ILE A 319 -10.84 7.18 4.46
N PRO A 320 -9.96 6.17 4.62
CA PRO A 320 -10.37 4.86 5.09
C PRO A 320 -10.96 4.95 6.50
N LYS A 321 -12.10 4.28 6.77
CA LYS A 321 -12.76 4.35 8.09
C LYS A 321 -11.92 3.74 9.21
N ASN A 322 -11.14 2.70 8.91
CA ASN A 322 -10.28 2.03 9.90
C ASN A 322 -9.04 2.83 10.29
N SER A 323 -8.79 3.99 9.67
CA SER A 323 -7.61 4.83 9.94
C SER A 323 -7.80 5.84 11.06
N LEU A 324 -9.00 5.94 11.62
CA LEU A 324 -9.36 6.96 12.63
C LEU A 324 -9.62 6.38 14.03
N ASP A 325 -9.53 5.06 14.23
CA ASP A 325 -9.61 4.36 15.50
C ASP A 325 -8.19 4.00 15.99
#